data_bf6963202200ab72d5e52e824869d25a
#
_entry.id   bf6963202200ab72d5e52e824869d25a
#
_cell.length_a   1.000
_cell.length_b   1.000
_cell.length_c   1.000
_cell.angle_alpha   90.00
_cell.angle_beta   90.00
_cell.angle_gamma   90.00
#
_symmetry.space_group_name_H-M   'P 1'
#
loop_
_entity.id
_entity.type
_entity.pdbx_description
1 polymer ?
#
loop_
_entity_poly.entity_id
_entity_poly.type
_entity_poly.pdbx_seq_one_letter_code
_entity_poly.pdbx_strand_id
1 'polypeptide(L)'
;MMRVRGVWTTNAAAFLLGVDLYASFVVFPQFAQLPKSTGFGFGASVVVSGLYLLPATIGMTILGPRAGPIAARFGSRKALLAGTVFATASFIVLAVAHEHPYELLIAAALLGIGIGLSFAALGNLIVQAVSPEQTGVASGMNNVMRTLGGAIGGQLSATFIADHMSKGLPAVTGFTETFLMATGFLLLCFGAGLLVPRTLGSPTGSGPGRGGERALTPEAASA
;
A
#
# COMPACT_ATOMS: atom_id res chain seq x y z
N MET A 1 7.16 -2.88 21.90
CA MET A 1 6.92 -3.14 20.48
C MET A 1 7.10 -1.90 19.60
N MET A 2 6.39 -0.78 19.82
CA MET A 2 6.51 0.48 19.03
C MET A 2 7.90 1.14 19.07
N ARG A 3 8.75 0.84 20.02
CA ARG A 3 10.14 1.36 20.09
C ARG A 3 11.08 0.72 19.05
N VAL A 4 10.71 -0.41 18.45
CA VAL A 4 11.51 -1.06 17.42
C VAL A 4 11.40 -0.24 16.13
N ARG A 5 12.54 0.24 15.62
CA ARG A 5 12.60 1.12 14.45
C ARG A 5 11.88 0.53 13.22
N GLY A 6 12.01 -0.78 12.99
CA GLY A 6 11.33 -1.47 11.91
C GLY A 6 9.80 -1.46 12.04
N VAL A 7 9.26 -1.56 13.26
CA VAL A 7 7.82 -1.58 13.50
C VAL A 7 7.20 -0.21 13.27
N TRP A 8 7.74 0.85 13.87
CA TRP A 8 7.11 2.17 13.72
C TRP A 8 7.24 2.74 12.30
N THR A 9 8.37 2.50 11.61
CA THR A 9 8.54 2.96 10.22
C THR A 9 7.60 2.23 9.27
N THR A 10 7.40 0.91 9.46
CA THR A 10 6.44 0.13 8.67
C THR A 10 5.00 0.55 8.95
N ASN A 11 4.66 0.86 10.20
CA ASN A 11 3.33 1.36 10.56
C ASN A 11 3.08 2.78 10.03
N ALA A 12 4.08 3.66 10.05
CA ALA A 12 3.98 4.97 9.42
C ALA A 12 3.75 4.85 7.89
N ALA A 13 4.48 3.97 7.22
CA ALA A 13 4.26 3.70 5.80
C ALA A 13 2.87 3.11 5.54
N ALA A 14 2.36 2.22 6.40
CA ALA A 14 1.01 1.67 6.29
C ALA A 14 -0.07 2.75 6.44
N PHE A 15 0.10 3.67 7.39
CA PHE A 15 -0.79 4.80 7.58
C PHE A 15 -0.84 5.68 6.33
N LEU A 16 0.32 6.07 5.80
CA LEU A 16 0.44 6.93 4.62
C LEU A 16 -0.15 6.26 3.37
N LEU A 17 0.12 4.97 3.14
CA LEU A 17 -0.51 4.20 2.06
C LEU A 17 -2.02 4.03 2.25
N GLY A 18 -2.49 4.00 3.50
CA GLY A 18 -3.92 4.00 3.82
C GLY A 18 -4.60 5.28 3.34
N VAL A 19 -3.98 6.43 3.56
CA VAL A 19 -4.49 7.73 3.07
C VAL A 19 -4.75 7.65 1.56
N ASP A 20 -3.77 7.18 0.80
CA ASP A 20 -3.85 7.16 -0.67
C ASP A 20 -4.87 6.15 -1.20
N LEU A 21 -4.94 4.97 -0.59
CA LEU A 21 -5.89 3.95 -1.01
C LEU A 21 -7.33 4.44 -0.90
N TYR A 22 -7.69 5.01 0.24
CA TYR A 22 -9.07 5.45 0.47
C TYR A 22 -9.38 6.76 -0.27
N ALA A 23 -8.40 7.67 -0.40
CA ALA A 23 -8.52 8.82 -1.28
C ALA A 23 -8.85 8.37 -2.72
N SER A 24 -8.18 7.33 -3.22
CA SER A 24 -8.44 6.77 -4.55
C SER A 24 -9.86 6.25 -4.70
N PHE A 25 -10.37 5.51 -3.70
CA PHE A 25 -11.73 4.99 -3.73
C PHE A 25 -12.80 6.08 -3.74
N VAL A 26 -12.52 7.25 -3.18
CA VAL A 26 -13.41 8.41 -3.25
C VAL A 26 -13.28 9.12 -4.59
N VAL A 27 -12.06 9.40 -5.01
CA VAL A 27 -11.77 10.32 -6.12
C VAL A 27 -12.01 9.69 -7.50
N PHE A 28 -11.53 8.47 -7.74
CA PHE A 28 -11.65 7.83 -9.07
C PHE A 28 -13.10 7.69 -9.54
N PRO A 29 -14.03 7.12 -8.71
CA PRO A 29 -15.42 7.01 -9.13
C PRO A 29 -16.11 8.36 -9.29
N GLN A 30 -15.86 9.31 -8.38
CA GLN A 30 -16.47 10.63 -8.45
C GLN A 30 -16.02 11.38 -9.71
N PHE A 31 -14.71 11.36 -9.99
CA PHE A 31 -14.14 11.97 -11.19
C PHE A 31 -14.79 11.40 -12.48
N ALA A 32 -14.90 10.09 -12.58
CA ALA A 32 -15.49 9.41 -13.74
C ALA A 32 -16.98 9.74 -13.93
N GLN A 33 -17.73 9.93 -12.83
CA GLN A 33 -19.17 10.18 -12.88
C GLN A 33 -19.56 11.64 -13.19
N LEU A 34 -18.64 12.59 -13.04
CA LEU A 34 -18.93 13.99 -13.34
C LEU A 34 -19.41 14.18 -14.78
N PRO A 35 -20.43 15.04 -14.98
CA PRO A 35 -20.95 15.32 -16.32
C PRO A 35 -19.87 15.90 -17.24
N LYS A 36 -19.89 15.53 -18.51
CA LYS A 36 -18.98 16.09 -19.54
C LYS A 36 -19.07 17.62 -19.67
N SER A 37 -20.18 18.20 -19.24
CA SER A 37 -20.37 19.65 -19.21
C SER A 37 -19.43 20.38 -18.27
N THR A 38 -18.78 19.68 -17.33
CA THR A 38 -17.74 20.23 -16.44
C THR A 38 -16.41 20.46 -17.15
N GLY A 39 -16.23 19.91 -18.33
CA GLY A 39 -15.00 20.00 -19.13
C GLY A 39 -13.95 18.94 -18.80
N PHE A 40 -14.14 18.13 -17.75
CA PHE A 40 -13.18 17.10 -17.32
C PHE A 40 -13.80 15.77 -16.89
N GLY A 41 -15.11 15.72 -16.62
CA GLY A 41 -15.83 14.49 -16.26
C GLY A 41 -16.18 13.63 -17.49
N PHE A 42 -16.35 12.33 -17.28
CA PHE A 42 -16.68 11.40 -18.37
C PHE A 42 -18.18 11.10 -18.47
N GLY A 43 -19.00 11.56 -17.50
CA GLY A 43 -20.43 11.27 -17.42
C GLY A 43 -20.72 9.77 -17.27
N ALA A 44 -19.82 9.04 -16.64
CA ALA A 44 -19.93 7.60 -16.48
C ALA A 44 -21.06 7.26 -15.51
N SER A 45 -21.78 6.17 -15.80
CA SER A 45 -22.69 5.60 -14.79
C SER A 45 -21.90 4.98 -13.62
N VAL A 46 -22.58 4.72 -12.50
CA VAL A 46 -21.97 4.08 -11.33
C VAL A 46 -21.28 2.77 -11.71
N VAL A 47 -21.89 1.97 -12.57
CA VAL A 47 -21.32 0.71 -13.05
C VAL A 47 -20.05 0.94 -13.87
N VAL A 48 -20.09 1.88 -14.80
CA VAL A 48 -18.93 2.20 -15.66
C VAL A 48 -17.80 2.81 -14.84
N SER A 49 -18.08 3.64 -13.83
CA SER A 49 -17.06 4.19 -12.95
C SER A 49 -16.37 3.09 -12.13
N GLY A 50 -17.10 2.05 -11.73
CA GLY A 50 -16.51 0.85 -11.13
C GLY A 50 -15.60 0.07 -12.09
N LEU A 51 -15.96 0.01 -13.40
CA LEU A 51 -15.14 -0.64 -14.41
C LEU A 51 -13.80 0.09 -14.63
N TYR A 52 -13.74 1.40 -14.44
CA TYR A 52 -12.48 2.15 -14.50
C TYR A 52 -11.50 1.74 -13.38
N LEU A 53 -11.99 1.17 -12.26
CA LEU A 53 -11.14 0.64 -11.20
C LEU A 53 -10.70 -0.83 -11.42
N LEU A 54 -11.25 -1.52 -12.44
CA LEU A 54 -10.85 -2.90 -12.71
C LEU A 54 -9.34 -3.09 -12.91
N PRO A 55 -8.62 -2.24 -13.68
CA PRO A 55 -7.18 -2.39 -13.84
C PRO A 55 -6.44 -2.32 -12.49
N ALA A 56 -6.92 -1.49 -11.54
CA ALA A 56 -6.33 -1.42 -10.20
C ALA A 56 -6.55 -2.73 -9.42
N THR A 57 -7.76 -3.25 -9.44
CA THR A 57 -8.11 -4.51 -8.75
C THR A 57 -7.35 -5.70 -9.34
N ILE A 58 -7.25 -5.78 -10.66
CA ILE A 58 -6.47 -6.81 -11.38
C ILE A 58 -4.99 -6.70 -11.01
N GLY A 59 -4.43 -5.48 -11.04
CA GLY A 59 -3.03 -5.23 -10.64
C GLY A 59 -2.75 -5.69 -9.22
N MET A 60 -3.60 -5.34 -8.26
CA MET A 60 -3.49 -5.78 -6.86
C MET A 60 -3.60 -7.31 -6.72
N THR A 61 -4.55 -7.93 -7.41
CA THR A 61 -4.80 -9.37 -7.34
C THR A 61 -3.65 -10.18 -7.94
N ILE A 62 -3.06 -9.70 -9.03
CA ILE A 62 -1.94 -10.37 -9.70
C ILE A 62 -0.63 -10.18 -8.92
N LEU A 63 -0.36 -8.97 -8.47
CA LEU A 63 0.92 -8.62 -7.84
C LEU A 63 0.96 -8.90 -6.34
N GLY A 64 -0.18 -8.85 -5.64
CA GLY A 64 -0.24 -9.17 -4.22
C GLY A 64 0.42 -10.50 -3.87
N PRO A 65 0.01 -11.64 -4.45
CA PRO A 65 0.64 -12.95 -4.20
C PRO A 65 2.10 -13.02 -4.69
N ARG A 66 2.43 -12.34 -5.79
CA ARG A 66 3.79 -12.32 -6.36
C ARG A 66 4.76 -11.41 -5.63
N ALA A 67 4.26 -10.47 -4.87
CA ALA A 67 5.12 -9.54 -4.14
C ALA A 67 5.91 -10.22 -3.01
N GLY A 68 5.45 -11.34 -2.45
CA GLY A 68 6.22 -12.18 -1.53
C GLY A 68 7.54 -12.67 -2.16
N PRO A 69 7.51 -13.41 -3.28
CA PRO A 69 8.70 -13.80 -4.04
C PRO A 69 9.55 -12.61 -4.52
N ILE A 70 8.92 -11.51 -4.94
CA ILE A 70 9.63 -10.27 -5.33
C ILE A 70 10.38 -9.68 -4.14
N ALA A 71 9.72 -9.60 -2.99
CA ALA A 71 10.34 -9.11 -1.76
C ALA A 71 11.46 -10.03 -1.25
N ALA A 72 11.32 -11.34 -1.42
CA ALA A 72 12.38 -12.31 -1.09
C ALA A 72 13.61 -12.11 -1.97
N ARG A 73 13.42 -11.85 -3.27
CA ARG A 73 14.52 -11.71 -4.24
C ARG A 73 15.18 -10.33 -4.20
N PHE A 74 14.40 -9.27 -4.09
CA PHE A 74 14.88 -7.88 -4.18
C PHE A 74 14.92 -7.15 -2.84
N GLY A 75 14.33 -7.73 -1.81
CA GLY A 75 14.15 -7.12 -0.49
C GLY A 75 12.84 -6.37 -0.34
N SER A 76 12.17 -6.56 0.80
CA SER A 76 10.85 -5.95 1.08
C SER A 76 10.86 -4.43 1.04
N ARG A 77 11.97 -3.81 1.48
CA ARG A 77 12.15 -2.35 1.40
C ARG A 77 12.12 -1.84 -0.04
N LYS A 78 12.82 -2.49 -0.96
CA LYS A 78 12.83 -2.09 -2.38
C LYS A 78 11.47 -2.29 -3.02
N ALA A 79 10.76 -3.36 -2.66
CA ALA A 79 9.40 -3.60 -3.13
C ALA A 79 8.43 -2.50 -2.66
N LEU A 80 8.52 -2.05 -1.40
CA LEU A 80 7.77 -0.91 -0.88
C LEU A 80 8.07 0.37 -1.67
N LEU A 81 9.35 0.70 -1.86
CA LEU A 81 9.75 1.90 -2.60
C LEU A 81 9.30 1.86 -4.07
N ALA A 82 9.41 0.71 -4.73
CA ALA A 82 8.89 0.55 -6.09
C ALA A 82 7.36 0.74 -6.13
N GLY A 83 6.64 0.14 -5.18
CA GLY A 83 5.20 0.30 -5.07
C GLY A 83 4.77 1.76 -4.86
N THR A 84 5.45 2.50 -3.99
CA THR A 84 5.17 3.93 -3.78
C THR A 84 5.46 4.77 -5.04
N VAL A 85 6.49 4.45 -5.81
CA VAL A 85 6.78 5.13 -7.09
C VAL A 85 5.65 4.91 -8.10
N PHE A 86 5.16 3.68 -8.27
CA PHE A 86 4.05 3.40 -9.16
C PHE A 86 2.75 4.10 -8.72
N ALA A 87 2.45 4.10 -7.42
CA ALA A 87 1.29 4.81 -6.88
C ALA A 87 1.42 6.33 -7.07
N THR A 88 2.61 6.91 -6.84
CA THR A 88 2.87 8.33 -7.09
C THR A 88 2.68 8.67 -8.58
N ALA A 89 3.20 7.84 -9.48
CA ALA A 89 3.04 8.04 -10.92
C ALA A 89 1.55 8.03 -11.33
N SER A 90 0.71 7.21 -10.70
CA SER A 90 -0.75 7.21 -10.92
C SER A 90 -1.37 8.57 -10.66
N PHE A 91 -1.10 9.17 -9.51
CA PHE A 91 -1.67 10.48 -9.16
C PHE A 91 -1.08 11.62 -9.97
N ILE A 92 0.20 11.55 -10.35
CA ILE A 92 0.82 12.52 -11.25
C ILE A 92 0.15 12.46 -12.63
N VAL A 93 -0.10 11.26 -13.16
CA VAL A 93 -0.82 11.11 -14.44
C VAL A 93 -2.18 11.79 -14.37
N LEU A 94 -2.96 11.57 -13.29
CA LEU A 94 -4.26 12.21 -13.11
C LEU A 94 -4.18 13.72 -12.88
N ALA A 95 -3.13 14.21 -12.25
CA ALA A 95 -2.94 15.64 -12.05
C ALA A 95 -2.64 16.39 -13.35
N VAL A 96 -1.96 15.74 -14.32
CA VAL A 96 -1.48 16.36 -15.57
C VAL A 96 -2.34 15.97 -16.77
N ALA A 97 -2.82 14.73 -16.81
CA ALA A 97 -3.57 14.15 -17.93
C ALA A 97 -4.87 13.54 -17.39
N HIS A 98 -5.99 14.18 -17.68
CA HIS A 98 -7.32 13.76 -17.20
C HIS A 98 -8.44 14.09 -18.21
N GLU A 99 -8.08 14.31 -19.47
CA GLU A 99 -9.04 14.65 -20.51
C GLU A 99 -9.69 13.41 -21.15
N HIS A 100 -9.00 12.26 -21.10
CA HIS A 100 -9.44 11.06 -21.80
C HIS A 100 -9.66 9.87 -20.86
N PRO A 101 -10.68 9.03 -21.11
CA PRO A 101 -10.98 7.86 -20.27
C PRO A 101 -9.83 6.85 -20.12
N TYR A 102 -8.97 6.70 -21.13
CA TYR A 102 -7.83 5.78 -21.07
C TYR A 102 -6.76 6.23 -20.07
N GLU A 103 -6.65 7.52 -19.78
CA GLU A 103 -5.73 8.08 -18.78
C GLU A 103 -6.11 7.61 -17.38
N LEU A 104 -7.41 7.56 -17.09
CA LEU A 104 -7.93 7.00 -15.82
C LEU A 104 -7.66 5.50 -15.70
N LEU A 105 -7.75 4.73 -16.81
CA LEU A 105 -7.42 3.30 -16.83
C LEU A 105 -5.92 3.08 -16.58
N ILE A 106 -5.05 3.88 -17.18
CA ILE A 106 -3.60 3.82 -16.97
C ILE A 106 -3.27 4.16 -15.51
N ALA A 107 -3.84 5.25 -14.99
CA ALA A 107 -3.66 5.64 -13.61
C ALA A 107 -4.14 4.54 -12.65
N ALA A 108 -5.31 3.95 -12.89
CA ALA A 108 -5.84 2.83 -12.11
C ALA A 108 -4.89 1.61 -12.15
N ALA A 109 -4.35 1.27 -13.31
CA ALA A 109 -3.38 0.17 -13.44
C ALA A 109 -2.09 0.44 -12.64
N LEU A 110 -1.53 1.64 -12.75
CA LEU A 110 -0.35 2.06 -11.99
C LEU A 110 -0.62 2.03 -10.48
N LEU A 111 -1.80 2.50 -10.06
CA LEU A 111 -2.22 2.47 -8.66
C LEU A 111 -2.29 1.03 -8.14
N GLY A 112 -2.93 0.14 -8.89
CA GLY A 112 -3.07 -1.26 -8.51
C GLY A 112 -1.73 -1.98 -8.36
N ILE A 113 -0.80 -1.75 -9.29
CA ILE A 113 0.58 -2.25 -9.22
C ILE A 113 1.26 -1.71 -7.96
N GLY A 114 1.16 -0.39 -7.75
CA GLY A 114 1.78 0.30 -6.62
C GLY A 114 1.29 -0.21 -5.28
N ILE A 115 -0.03 -0.29 -5.09
CA ILE A 115 -0.65 -0.75 -3.85
C ILE A 115 -0.39 -2.25 -3.63
N GLY A 116 -0.50 -3.07 -4.67
CA GLY A 116 -0.24 -4.51 -4.58
C GLY A 116 1.18 -4.82 -4.09
N LEU A 117 2.19 -4.17 -4.66
CA LEU A 117 3.58 -4.30 -4.23
C LEU A 117 3.80 -3.78 -2.81
N SER A 118 3.25 -2.61 -2.50
CA SER A 118 3.44 -1.95 -1.20
C SER A 118 2.81 -2.75 -0.06
N PHE A 119 1.59 -3.27 -0.22
CA PHE A 119 0.90 -4.01 0.83
C PHE A 119 1.60 -5.32 1.17
N ALA A 120 2.03 -6.07 0.17
CA ALA A 120 2.77 -7.29 0.42
C ALA A 120 4.15 -7.00 1.02
N ALA A 121 4.80 -5.91 0.62
CA ALA A 121 6.05 -5.46 1.22
C ALA A 121 5.86 -5.09 2.70
N LEU A 122 4.78 -4.36 3.05
CA LEU A 122 4.45 -4.02 4.44
C LEU A 122 4.21 -5.27 5.29
N GLY A 123 3.44 -6.24 4.78
CA GLY A 123 3.23 -7.52 5.45
C GLY A 123 4.53 -8.23 5.79
N ASN A 124 5.44 -8.32 4.82
CA ASN A 124 6.76 -8.93 5.02
C ASN A 124 7.64 -8.12 5.98
N LEU A 125 7.64 -6.80 5.89
CA LEU A 125 8.44 -5.93 6.75
C LEU A 125 8.00 -6.01 8.21
N ILE A 126 6.70 -6.08 8.49
CA ILE A 126 6.21 -6.18 9.86
C ILE A 126 6.54 -7.54 10.47
N VAL A 127 6.40 -8.62 9.70
CA VAL A 127 6.78 -9.98 10.14
C VAL A 127 8.28 -10.07 10.44
N GLN A 128 9.13 -9.47 9.62
CA GLN A 128 10.58 -9.44 9.83
C GLN A 128 11.01 -8.56 11.02
N ALA A 129 10.17 -7.63 11.45
CA ALA A 129 10.50 -6.67 12.51
C ALA A 129 10.20 -7.16 13.93
N VAL A 130 9.49 -8.29 14.07
CA VAL A 130 9.02 -8.81 15.36
C VAL A 130 9.30 -10.31 15.51
N SER A 131 9.21 -10.84 16.73
CA SER A 131 9.29 -12.29 16.96
C SER A 131 8.03 -13.01 16.44
N PRO A 132 8.11 -14.31 16.13
CA PRO A 132 6.97 -15.09 15.64
C PRO A 132 5.73 -14.99 16.50
N GLU A 133 5.87 -14.96 17.82
CA GLU A 133 4.79 -14.88 18.80
C GLU A 133 4.06 -13.53 18.74
N GLN A 134 4.73 -12.48 18.26
CA GLN A 134 4.21 -11.12 18.19
C GLN A 134 3.66 -10.76 16.81
N THR A 135 3.81 -11.62 15.81
CA THR A 135 3.45 -11.37 14.42
C THR A 135 1.97 -11.01 14.26
N GLY A 136 1.07 -11.71 14.93
CA GLY A 136 -0.37 -11.42 14.87
C GLY A 136 -0.72 -10.02 15.37
N VAL A 137 -0.17 -9.64 16.53
CA VAL A 137 -0.42 -8.30 17.11
C VAL A 137 0.18 -7.20 16.24
N ALA A 138 1.39 -7.40 15.71
CA ALA A 138 2.06 -6.43 14.86
C ALA A 138 1.32 -6.24 13.52
N SER A 139 0.85 -7.32 12.92
CA SER A 139 0.07 -7.28 11.67
C SER A 139 -1.30 -6.62 11.89
N GLY A 140 -1.98 -6.93 13.00
CA GLY A 140 -3.22 -6.27 13.38
C GLY A 140 -3.03 -4.76 13.54
N MET A 141 -1.97 -4.35 14.23
CA MET A 141 -1.63 -2.94 14.41
C MET A 141 -1.33 -2.24 13.07
N ASN A 142 -0.59 -2.89 12.18
CA ASN A 142 -0.32 -2.37 10.84
C ASN A 142 -1.61 -2.15 10.04
N ASN A 143 -2.58 -3.07 10.16
CA ASN A 143 -3.89 -2.92 9.55
C ASN A 143 -4.69 -1.75 10.15
N VAL A 144 -4.66 -1.58 11.48
CA VAL A 144 -5.29 -0.44 12.16
C VAL A 144 -4.68 0.88 11.69
N MET A 145 -3.35 0.99 11.60
CA MET A 145 -2.68 2.19 11.09
C MET A 145 -3.12 2.52 9.66
N ARG A 146 -3.23 1.52 8.78
CA ARG A 146 -3.72 1.69 7.42
C ARG A 146 -5.18 2.18 7.38
N THR A 147 -6.04 1.62 8.22
CA THR A 147 -7.45 2.02 8.31
C THR A 147 -7.61 3.45 8.86
N LEU A 148 -6.82 3.82 9.86
CA LEU A 148 -6.78 5.19 10.38
C LEU A 148 -6.32 6.19 9.31
N GLY A 149 -5.24 5.85 8.58
CA GLY A 149 -4.82 6.64 7.43
C GLY A 149 -5.93 6.78 6.40
N GLY A 150 -6.61 5.67 6.10
CA GLY A 150 -7.73 5.65 5.19
C GLY A 150 -8.88 6.57 5.58
N ALA A 151 -9.27 6.58 6.84
CA ALA A 151 -10.31 7.47 7.33
C ALA A 151 -9.93 8.95 7.12
N ILE A 152 -8.66 9.30 7.38
CA ILE A 152 -8.15 10.66 7.16
C ILE A 152 -8.10 10.97 5.66
N GLY A 153 -7.57 10.07 4.83
CA GLY A 153 -7.45 10.27 3.39
C GLY A 153 -8.80 10.45 2.69
N GLY A 154 -9.77 9.61 3.04
CA GLY A 154 -11.14 9.73 2.53
C GLY A 154 -11.79 11.05 2.93
N GLN A 155 -11.65 11.46 4.19
CA GLN A 155 -12.22 12.70 4.69
C GLN A 155 -11.56 13.93 4.06
N LEU A 156 -10.23 13.97 3.98
CA LEU A 156 -9.52 15.09 3.34
C LEU A 156 -9.91 15.23 1.87
N SER A 157 -9.98 14.11 1.14
CA SER A 157 -10.41 14.12 -0.26
C SER A 157 -11.83 14.65 -0.42
N ALA A 158 -12.75 14.22 0.42
CA ALA A 158 -14.12 14.71 0.39
C ALA A 158 -14.20 16.20 0.72
N THR A 159 -13.38 16.69 1.66
CA THR A 159 -13.32 18.11 2.03
C THR A 159 -12.80 18.97 0.88
N PHE A 160 -11.65 18.59 0.26
CA PHE A 160 -11.10 19.34 -0.88
C PHE A 160 -12.08 19.42 -2.06
N ILE A 161 -12.80 18.33 -2.33
CA ILE A 161 -13.80 18.32 -3.39
C ILE A 161 -15.00 19.20 -3.01
N ALA A 162 -15.44 19.18 -1.75
CA ALA A 162 -16.57 19.96 -1.27
C ALA A 162 -16.27 21.47 -1.19
N ASP A 163 -15.04 21.85 -0.83
CA ASP A 163 -14.63 23.26 -0.74
C ASP A 163 -14.55 23.95 -2.11
N HIS A 164 -14.38 23.15 -3.19
CA HIS A 164 -14.28 23.64 -4.57
C HIS A 164 -15.51 23.31 -5.39
N MET A 165 -16.68 23.77 -4.93
CA MET A 165 -17.93 23.64 -5.69
C MET A 165 -18.14 24.83 -6.62
N SER A 166 -18.44 24.57 -7.89
CA SER A 166 -18.81 25.59 -8.88
C SER A 166 -20.14 25.21 -9.53
N LYS A 167 -21.11 26.12 -9.47
CA LYS A 167 -22.48 25.91 -10.03
C LYS A 167 -23.16 24.60 -9.56
N GLY A 168 -22.91 24.19 -8.30
CA GLY A 168 -23.49 22.97 -7.73
C GLY A 168 -22.78 21.66 -8.11
N LEU A 169 -21.66 21.73 -8.82
CA LEU A 169 -20.81 20.57 -9.18
C LEU A 169 -19.39 20.80 -8.68
N PRO A 170 -18.64 19.73 -8.34
CA PRO A 170 -17.24 19.82 -8.00
C PRO A 170 -16.41 20.40 -9.16
N ALA A 171 -15.52 21.33 -8.84
CA ALA A 171 -14.57 21.89 -9.80
C ALA A 171 -13.33 21.01 -9.94
N VAL A 172 -12.65 21.08 -11.08
CA VAL A 172 -11.40 20.33 -11.32
C VAL A 172 -10.33 20.62 -10.29
N THR A 173 -10.30 21.84 -9.74
CA THR A 173 -9.34 22.29 -8.73
C THR A 173 -9.36 21.39 -7.49
N GLY A 174 -10.55 21.02 -6.97
CA GLY A 174 -10.68 20.15 -5.81
C GLY A 174 -10.10 18.75 -6.06
N PHE A 175 -10.26 18.22 -7.28
CA PHE A 175 -9.62 16.95 -7.68
C PHE A 175 -8.11 17.08 -7.80
N THR A 176 -7.63 18.16 -8.43
CA THR A 176 -6.19 18.41 -8.58
C THR A 176 -5.52 18.55 -7.21
N GLU A 177 -6.13 19.27 -6.28
CA GLU A 177 -5.62 19.38 -4.91
C GLU A 177 -5.59 18.02 -4.20
N THR A 178 -6.61 17.19 -4.40
CA THR A 178 -6.63 15.83 -3.85
C THR A 178 -5.51 14.97 -4.46
N PHE A 179 -5.25 15.08 -5.76
CA PHE A 179 -4.15 14.34 -6.41
C PHE A 179 -2.79 14.83 -5.91
N LEU A 180 -2.61 16.12 -5.71
CA LEU A 180 -1.38 16.69 -5.15
C LEU A 180 -1.19 16.29 -3.68
N MET A 181 -2.26 16.29 -2.90
CA MET A 181 -2.24 15.80 -1.52
C MET A 181 -1.80 14.33 -1.47
N ALA A 182 -2.44 13.46 -2.25
CA ALA A 182 -2.09 12.04 -2.34
C ALA A 182 -0.62 11.86 -2.77
N THR A 183 -0.18 12.59 -3.79
CA THR A 183 1.24 12.60 -4.20
C THR A 183 2.16 12.99 -3.04
N GLY A 184 1.81 14.00 -2.26
CA GLY A 184 2.57 14.43 -1.07
C GLY A 184 2.67 13.33 -0.02
N PHE A 185 1.56 12.66 0.30
CA PHE A 185 1.56 11.53 1.24
C PHE A 185 2.37 10.33 0.74
N LEU A 186 2.34 10.04 -0.57
CA LEU A 186 3.17 8.99 -1.16
C LEU A 186 4.67 9.32 -1.13
N LEU A 187 5.04 10.58 -1.34
CA LEU A 187 6.44 11.02 -1.17
C LEU A 187 6.88 10.89 0.30
N LEU A 188 6.02 11.21 1.26
CA LEU A 188 6.29 10.94 2.68
C LEU A 188 6.39 9.45 2.96
N CYS A 189 5.55 8.62 2.33
CA CYS A 189 5.61 7.16 2.44
C CYS A 189 6.92 6.62 1.84
N PHE A 190 7.36 7.15 0.72
CA PHE A 190 8.66 6.84 0.13
C PHE A 190 9.80 7.19 1.11
N GLY A 191 9.75 8.38 1.72
CA GLY A 191 10.67 8.81 2.76
C GLY A 191 10.67 7.86 3.98
N ALA A 192 9.49 7.49 4.48
CA ALA A 192 9.35 6.50 5.55
C ALA A 192 9.95 5.14 5.15
N GLY A 193 9.72 4.70 3.91
CA GLY A 193 10.33 3.50 3.33
C GLY A 193 11.86 3.56 3.29
N LEU A 194 12.44 4.74 3.07
CA LEU A 194 13.90 4.95 3.14
C LEU A 194 14.44 4.82 4.57
N LEU A 195 13.63 5.06 5.58
CA LEU A 195 14.01 4.92 7.00
C LEU A 195 13.89 3.47 7.50
N VAL A 196 13.20 2.59 6.77
CA VAL A 196 13.13 1.16 7.09
C VAL A 196 14.54 0.56 7.03
N PRO A 197 15.00 -0.14 8.08
CA PRO A 197 16.33 -0.75 8.11
C PRO A 197 16.52 -1.74 6.94
N ARG A 198 17.72 -1.72 6.33
CA ARG A 198 18.05 -2.62 5.19
C ARG A 198 18.19 -4.09 5.61
N THR A 199 18.53 -4.31 6.86
CA THR A 199 18.69 -5.63 7.49
C THR A 199 17.64 -5.78 8.60
N LEU A 200 16.40 -6.04 8.22
CA LEU A 200 15.50 -6.73 9.13
C LEU A 200 15.92 -8.19 9.03
N GLY A 201 16.42 -8.78 10.14
CA GLY A 201 17.19 -9.99 10.16
C GLY A 201 16.64 -11.10 9.25
N SER A 202 17.52 -11.74 8.52
CA SER A 202 17.27 -13.12 8.10
C SER A 202 16.87 -13.88 9.36
N PRO A 203 15.81 -14.71 9.35
CA PRO A 203 15.58 -15.62 10.44
C PRO A 203 16.91 -16.39 10.60
N THR A 204 17.59 -16.15 11.71
CA THR A 204 18.73 -16.96 12.10
C THR A 204 18.22 -18.38 12.08
N GLY A 205 18.60 -19.10 11.05
CA GLY A 205 18.33 -20.52 10.96
C GLY A 205 18.72 -21.10 12.31
N SER A 206 17.76 -21.67 13.01
CA SER A 206 18.01 -22.62 14.05
C SER A 206 18.96 -23.64 13.43
N GLY A 207 20.24 -23.48 13.73
CA GLY A 207 21.22 -24.49 13.41
C GLY A 207 20.69 -25.83 13.96
N PRO A 208 20.85 -26.92 13.25
CA PRO A 208 20.42 -28.20 13.75
C PRO A 208 21.10 -28.38 15.10
N GLY A 209 20.28 -28.41 16.17
CA GLY A 209 20.75 -28.73 17.49
C GLY A 209 21.56 -30.01 17.39
N ARG A 210 22.85 -29.92 17.65
CA ARG A 210 23.67 -31.06 18.03
C ARG A 210 23.07 -31.60 19.32
N GLY A 211 21.96 -32.33 19.19
CA GLY A 211 21.49 -33.23 20.19
C GLY A 211 22.60 -34.24 20.42
N GLY A 212 23.24 -34.12 21.57
CA GLY A 212 24.21 -35.10 22.00
C GLY A 212 23.55 -36.47 21.99
N GLU A 213 23.99 -37.30 21.04
CA GLU A 213 23.82 -38.72 21.02
C GLU A 213 24.63 -39.25 22.19
N ARG A 214 24.01 -39.27 23.38
CA ARG A 214 24.50 -40.08 24.50
C ARG A 214 24.29 -41.52 24.04
N ALA A 215 25.38 -42.11 23.53
CA ALA A 215 25.52 -43.52 23.39
C ALA A 215 25.15 -44.20 24.74
N LEU A 216 23.99 -44.85 24.74
CA LEU A 216 23.68 -45.83 25.77
C LEU A 216 24.54 -47.04 25.45
N THR A 217 25.61 -47.19 26.18
CA THR A 217 26.38 -48.44 26.27
C THR A 217 25.48 -49.53 26.86
N PRO A 218 25.35 -50.68 26.20
CA PRO A 218 24.70 -51.81 26.81
C PRO A 218 25.72 -52.51 27.73
N GLU A 219 25.53 -52.32 29.05
CA GLU A 219 26.27 -53.09 30.04
C GLU A 219 25.46 -54.31 30.44
N ALA A 220 26.04 -55.48 30.08
CA ALA A 220 26.02 -56.76 30.74
C ALA A 220 24.70 -57.39 31.20
N ALA A 221 24.25 -58.33 30.38
CA ALA A 221 23.58 -59.51 30.85
C ALA A 221 24.65 -60.51 31.26
N SER A 222 24.87 -60.72 32.54
CA SER A 222 25.43 -61.97 33.10
C SER A 222 25.31 -61.91 34.62
N ALA A 223 24.37 -62.59 35.19
CA ALA A 223 24.39 -63.50 36.34
C ALA A 223 22.95 -63.70 36.83
#